data_f232d1649fdc911aff2fdbf0b2cf03fe
#
_entry.id   f232d1649fdc911aff2fdbf0b2cf03fe
#
_cell.length_a   1.000
_cell.length_b   1.000
_cell.length_c   1.000
_cell.angle_alpha   90.00
_cell.angle_beta   90.00
_cell.angle_gamma   90.00
#
_symmetry.space_group_name_H-M   'P 1'
#
loop_
_entity.id
_entity.type
_entity.pdbx_description
1 polymer ?
#
loop_
_entity_poly.entity_id
_entity_poly.type
_entity_poly.pdbx_seq_one_letter_code
_entity_poly.pdbx_strand_id
1 'polypeptide(L)'
;MMNTPSDFQTPAAPGMVNADQRPVDVVVLFSGGLDSILAAKVLEEQGLRVCCLHCHSPFFGDPGAVERWSNLYGLDIRTLDVSDDFCAMLRARPAHGFGKVMNPCVDCKILLLRHARLYMESIGARLLATGEVMGQRPMSQRRDVLNAIRRDAGVQDILLRPLSALHLAPTPAEEEGFVDRSRLLGISGRGRKDQLELAKKYQLPEIPTPGGGCRLADKENARRYWPVLSRWPEPDTRAFKLSNLGRQFWAQQDGRDYWLAIGRTSADNQALHTVLGKDDAKIH
;
A
#
# COMPACT_ATOMS: atom_id res chain seq x y z
N MET A 1 9.04 -10.88 22.10
CA MET A 1 7.67 -11.18 22.52
C MET A 1 6.76 -10.45 21.56
N MET A 2 5.98 -11.18 20.78
CA MET A 2 5.03 -10.58 19.83
C MET A 2 3.85 -10.03 20.62
N ASN A 3 3.53 -8.75 20.43
CA ASN A 3 2.35 -8.12 21.03
C ASN A 3 1.08 -8.80 20.49
N THR A 4 0.19 -9.10 21.41
CA THR A 4 -1.15 -9.68 21.14
C THR A 4 -2.03 -8.67 20.39
N PRO A 5 -3.04 -9.12 19.60
CA PRO A 5 -3.82 -8.27 18.68
C PRO A 5 -4.90 -7.43 19.37
N SER A 6 -4.63 -6.80 20.52
CA SER A 6 -5.65 -6.06 21.28
C SER A 6 -5.81 -4.57 20.91
N ASP A 7 -4.99 -4.02 19.98
CA ASP A 7 -5.03 -2.59 19.63
C ASP A 7 -5.54 -2.29 18.22
N PHE A 8 -6.23 -3.22 17.60
CA PHE A 8 -7.00 -2.91 16.39
C PHE A 8 -8.21 -2.06 16.78
N GLN A 9 -8.08 -0.75 16.65
CA GLN A 9 -9.28 0.09 16.53
C GLN A 9 -10.00 -0.35 15.27
N THR A 10 -11.08 -1.09 15.45
CA THR A 10 -12.03 -1.39 14.38
C THR A 10 -12.38 -0.05 13.73
N PRO A 11 -12.12 0.14 12.42
CA PRO A 11 -12.55 1.37 11.77
C PRO A 11 -14.04 1.52 12.01
N ALA A 12 -14.48 2.71 12.44
CA ALA A 12 -15.87 3.03 12.70
C ALA A 12 -16.70 2.52 11.52
N ALA A 13 -17.73 1.73 11.83
CA ALA A 13 -18.60 1.15 10.83
C ALA A 13 -19.12 2.27 9.91
N PRO A 14 -18.97 2.17 8.57
CA PRO A 14 -19.57 3.12 7.66
C PRO A 14 -21.08 3.07 7.86
N GLY A 15 -21.68 4.23 8.02
CA GLY A 15 -23.10 4.38 8.24
C GLY A 15 -23.93 3.71 7.14
N MET A 16 -25.05 3.12 7.57
CA MET A 16 -26.16 2.55 6.81
C MET A 16 -25.81 1.44 5.80
N VAL A 17 -25.80 0.23 6.31
CA VAL A 17 -25.86 -0.99 5.49
C VAL A 17 -27.29 -1.09 4.93
N ASN A 18 -27.46 -0.89 3.63
CA ASN A 18 -28.68 -1.27 2.93
C ASN A 18 -28.89 -2.79 3.02
N ALA A 19 -30.08 -3.23 3.37
CA ALA A 19 -30.45 -4.63 3.68
C ALA A 19 -30.28 -5.65 2.51
N ASP A 20 -29.79 -5.24 1.35
CA ASP A 20 -29.62 -6.07 0.14
C ASP A 20 -28.13 -6.32 -0.22
N GLN A 21 -27.23 -6.24 0.75
CA GLN A 21 -25.80 -6.39 0.45
C GLN A 21 -25.29 -7.80 0.75
N ARG A 22 -25.09 -8.58 -0.32
CA ARG A 22 -24.27 -9.82 -0.26
C ARG A 22 -22.90 -9.51 0.39
N PRO A 23 -22.31 -10.45 1.16
CA PRO A 23 -20.99 -10.24 1.75
C PRO A 23 -19.93 -9.98 0.66
N VAL A 24 -18.84 -9.28 0.99
CA VAL A 24 -17.69 -9.10 0.11
C VAL A 24 -17.01 -10.45 -0.11
N ASP A 25 -16.71 -10.77 -1.37
CA ASP A 25 -16.05 -12.01 -1.76
C ASP A 25 -14.52 -11.87 -1.73
N VAL A 26 -14.00 -10.73 -2.21
CA VAL A 26 -12.58 -10.51 -2.44
C VAL A 26 -12.15 -9.12 -1.97
N VAL A 27 -11.05 -9.06 -1.22
CA VAL A 27 -10.34 -7.82 -0.92
C VAL A 27 -9.16 -7.65 -1.88
N VAL A 28 -9.16 -6.58 -2.66
CA VAL A 28 -8.08 -6.24 -3.61
C VAL A 28 -7.18 -5.16 -3.01
N LEU A 29 -5.88 -5.43 -2.82
CA LEU A 29 -4.92 -4.38 -2.49
C LEU A 29 -4.85 -3.35 -3.62
N PHE A 30 -5.28 -2.14 -3.33
CA PHE A 30 -5.47 -1.06 -4.29
C PHE A 30 -4.44 0.06 -4.11
N SER A 31 -3.68 0.33 -5.15
CA SER A 31 -2.64 1.37 -5.14
C SER A 31 -3.01 2.65 -5.90
N GLY A 32 -4.18 2.71 -6.52
CA GLY A 32 -4.56 3.77 -7.46
C GLY A 32 -3.92 3.63 -8.85
N GLY A 33 -3.06 2.63 -9.05
CA GLY A 33 -2.44 2.35 -10.34
C GLY A 33 -3.28 1.43 -11.23
N LEU A 34 -3.03 1.47 -12.56
CA LEU A 34 -3.80 0.73 -13.56
C LEU A 34 -3.93 -0.75 -13.22
N ASP A 35 -2.84 -1.42 -12.83
CA ASP A 35 -2.87 -2.86 -12.57
C ASP A 35 -3.82 -3.23 -11.42
N SER A 36 -3.93 -2.39 -10.37
CA SER A 36 -4.86 -2.62 -9.27
C SER A 36 -6.32 -2.39 -9.66
N ILE A 37 -6.58 -1.41 -10.53
CA ILE A 37 -7.91 -1.17 -11.11
C ILE A 37 -8.34 -2.38 -11.95
N LEU A 38 -7.46 -2.82 -12.86
CA LEU A 38 -7.74 -3.94 -13.75
C LEU A 38 -7.93 -5.26 -12.98
N ALA A 39 -7.17 -5.50 -11.91
CA ALA A 39 -7.36 -6.67 -11.07
C ALA A 39 -8.77 -6.70 -10.43
N ALA A 40 -9.25 -5.55 -9.94
CA ALA A 40 -10.61 -5.42 -9.42
C ALA A 40 -11.64 -5.68 -10.53
N LYS A 41 -11.49 -5.04 -11.69
CA LYS A 41 -12.45 -5.20 -12.84
C LYS A 41 -12.52 -6.62 -13.38
N VAL A 42 -11.40 -7.35 -13.44
CA VAL A 42 -11.38 -8.76 -13.88
C VAL A 42 -12.18 -9.65 -12.92
N LEU A 43 -12.16 -9.35 -11.62
CA LEU A 43 -12.90 -10.10 -10.62
C LEU A 43 -14.39 -9.70 -10.58
N GLU A 44 -14.70 -8.40 -10.70
CA GLU A 44 -16.08 -7.91 -10.84
C GLU A 44 -16.77 -8.50 -12.09
N GLU A 45 -16.05 -8.62 -13.21
CA GLU A 45 -16.58 -9.23 -14.44
C GLU A 45 -17.00 -10.69 -14.24
N GLN A 46 -16.43 -11.41 -13.27
CA GLN A 46 -16.84 -12.75 -12.89
C GLN A 46 -18.07 -12.77 -11.95
N GLY A 47 -18.59 -11.62 -11.57
CA GLY A 47 -19.72 -11.49 -10.64
C GLY A 47 -19.32 -11.51 -9.16
N LEU A 48 -18.02 -11.46 -8.87
CA LEU A 48 -17.51 -11.39 -7.50
C LEU A 48 -17.70 -9.98 -6.93
N ARG A 49 -18.09 -9.90 -5.66
CA ARG A 49 -18.18 -8.64 -4.96
C ARG A 49 -16.81 -8.23 -4.40
N VAL A 50 -16.25 -7.19 -4.98
CA VAL A 50 -14.89 -6.71 -4.70
C VAL A 50 -14.91 -5.51 -3.76
N CYS A 51 -14.07 -5.54 -2.73
CA CYS A 51 -13.70 -4.38 -1.92
C CYS A 51 -12.22 -4.06 -2.17
N CYS A 52 -11.91 -2.87 -2.60
CA CYS A 52 -10.55 -2.39 -2.81
C CYS A 52 -10.01 -1.78 -1.52
N LEU A 53 -8.88 -2.28 -1.00
CA LEU A 53 -8.23 -1.77 0.20
C LEU A 53 -7.03 -0.91 -0.15
N HIS A 54 -7.14 0.40 0.08
CA HIS A 54 -6.08 1.38 -0.14
C HIS A 54 -5.31 1.63 1.15
N CYS A 55 -4.12 1.03 1.28
CA CYS A 55 -3.23 1.28 2.41
C CYS A 55 -2.44 2.57 2.18
N HIS A 56 -2.28 3.35 3.25
CA HIS A 56 -1.50 4.59 3.22
C HIS A 56 -0.56 4.74 4.43
N SER A 57 0.46 5.58 4.24
CA SER A 57 1.46 5.93 5.25
C SER A 57 2.12 7.26 4.86
N PRO A 58 3.04 7.84 5.64
CA PRO A 58 3.81 9.02 5.24
C PRO A 58 4.60 8.86 3.94
N PHE A 59 4.80 7.62 3.47
CA PHE A 59 5.66 7.29 2.34
C PHE A 59 4.91 6.92 1.06
N PHE A 60 3.68 6.49 1.16
CA PHE A 60 2.85 6.06 0.02
C PHE A 60 1.37 6.15 0.36
N GLY A 61 0.56 6.07 -0.68
CA GLY A 61 -0.89 6.16 -0.60
C GLY A 61 -1.38 7.61 -0.58
N ASP A 62 -2.60 7.79 -1.05
CA ASP A 62 -3.31 9.08 -1.05
C ASP A 62 -4.77 8.86 -0.63
N PRO A 63 -5.05 8.89 0.69
CA PRO A 63 -6.42 8.69 1.18
C PRO A 63 -7.38 9.80 0.70
N GLY A 64 -6.86 10.98 0.35
CA GLY A 64 -7.68 12.09 -0.18
C GLY A 64 -8.18 11.85 -1.60
N ALA A 65 -7.54 10.97 -2.37
CA ALA A 65 -7.95 10.63 -3.73
C ALA A 65 -9.01 9.52 -3.81
N VAL A 66 -9.33 8.86 -2.70
CA VAL A 66 -10.18 7.66 -2.68
C VAL A 66 -11.58 7.92 -3.21
N GLU A 67 -12.23 8.99 -2.77
CA GLU A 67 -13.56 9.37 -3.25
C GLU A 67 -13.57 9.60 -4.77
N ARG A 68 -12.57 10.32 -5.29
CA ARG A 68 -12.41 10.52 -6.74
C ARG A 68 -12.24 9.20 -7.48
N TRP A 69 -11.38 8.29 -6.98
CA TRP A 69 -11.16 6.98 -7.62
C TRP A 69 -12.41 6.10 -7.57
N SER A 70 -13.14 6.09 -6.44
CA SER A 70 -14.40 5.34 -6.31
C SER A 70 -15.41 5.79 -7.34
N ASN A 71 -15.60 7.11 -7.49
CA ASN A 71 -16.52 7.68 -8.46
C ASN A 71 -16.05 7.44 -9.91
N LEU A 72 -14.74 7.61 -10.15
CA LEU A 72 -14.17 7.50 -11.51
C LEU A 72 -14.22 6.08 -12.05
N TYR A 73 -13.93 5.09 -11.21
CA TYR A 73 -13.81 3.69 -11.64
C TYR A 73 -14.99 2.83 -11.20
N GLY A 74 -15.93 3.36 -10.44
CA GLY A 74 -17.06 2.60 -9.91
C GLY A 74 -16.63 1.45 -9.00
N LEU A 75 -15.65 1.68 -8.10
CA LEU A 75 -15.09 0.69 -7.20
C LEU A 75 -15.42 1.02 -5.73
N ASP A 76 -15.75 0.02 -4.90
CA ASP A 76 -15.80 0.17 -3.44
C ASP A 76 -14.37 0.24 -2.91
N ILE A 77 -13.87 1.44 -2.60
CA ILE A 77 -12.51 1.65 -2.12
C ILE A 77 -12.54 2.11 -0.66
N ARG A 78 -11.85 1.37 0.19
CA ARG A 78 -11.70 1.69 1.62
C ARG A 78 -10.24 1.93 1.95
N THR A 79 -9.98 2.76 2.97
CA THR A 79 -8.63 3.13 3.40
C THR A 79 -8.21 2.38 4.65
N LEU A 80 -6.90 2.12 4.75
CA LEU A 80 -6.27 1.60 5.96
C LEU A 80 -4.95 2.34 6.21
N ASP A 81 -4.84 2.99 7.37
CA ASP A 81 -3.57 3.57 7.81
C ASP A 81 -2.66 2.49 8.38
N VAL A 82 -1.49 2.33 7.77
CA VAL A 82 -0.46 1.37 8.19
C VAL A 82 0.82 2.08 8.65
N SER A 83 0.70 3.36 8.99
CA SER A 83 1.85 4.25 9.28
C SER A 83 2.72 3.73 10.40
N ASP A 84 2.13 3.35 11.53
CA ASP A 84 2.88 2.99 12.73
C ASP A 84 3.63 1.68 12.56
N ASP A 85 2.98 0.65 11.98
CA ASP A 85 3.62 -0.63 11.70
C ASP A 85 4.68 -0.50 10.62
N PHE A 86 4.44 0.38 9.61
CA PHE A 86 5.43 0.65 8.59
C PHE A 86 6.66 1.37 9.16
N CYS A 87 6.47 2.35 10.04
CA CYS A 87 7.55 3.03 10.75
C CYS A 87 8.30 2.05 11.68
N ALA A 88 7.59 1.16 12.37
CA ALA A 88 8.20 0.13 13.21
C ALA A 88 9.06 -0.83 12.37
N MET A 89 8.59 -1.25 11.20
CA MET A 89 9.37 -2.08 10.26
C MET A 89 10.66 -1.35 9.81
N LEU A 90 10.59 -0.06 9.49
CA LEU A 90 11.78 0.72 9.09
C LEU A 90 12.79 0.83 10.26
N ARG A 91 12.32 1.07 11.48
CA ARG A 91 13.16 1.11 12.69
C ARG A 91 13.88 -0.21 12.94
N ALA A 92 13.13 -1.32 12.88
CA ALA A 92 13.67 -2.66 13.08
C ALA A 92 14.63 -3.11 11.95
N ARG A 93 14.73 -2.33 10.89
CA ARG A 93 15.37 -2.65 9.62
C ARG A 93 14.65 -3.77 8.88
N PRO A 94 14.29 -3.55 7.61
CA PRO A 94 13.60 -4.55 6.79
C PRO A 94 14.39 -5.85 6.70
N ALA A 95 13.75 -6.98 6.90
CA ALA A 95 14.41 -8.30 6.90
C ALA A 95 14.99 -8.68 5.53
N HIS A 96 14.35 -8.23 4.45
CA HIS A 96 14.82 -8.41 3.08
C HIS A 96 15.67 -7.23 2.57
N GLY A 97 15.98 -6.28 3.45
CA GLY A 97 16.80 -5.12 3.16
C GLY A 97 16.10 -4.03 2.35
N PHE A 98 16.87 -2.98 2.10
CA PHE A 98 16.46 -1.88 1.23
C PHE A 98 16.82 -2.15 -0.23
N GLY A 99 16.05 -1.56 -1.14
CA GLY A 99 16.39 -1.52 -2.55
C GLY A 99 17.54 -0.55 -2.86
N LYS A 100 17.55 -0.07 -4.11
CA LYS A 100 18.62 0.85 -4.58
C LYS A 100 18.67 2.18 -3.83
N VAL A 101 17.60 2.57 -3.18
CA VAL A 101 17.49 3.80 -2.40
C VAL A 101 17.18 3.43 -0.96
N MET A 102 15.95 3.66 -0.50
CA MET A 102 15.50 3.34 0.86
C MET A 102 14.21 2.50 0.84
N ASN A 103 13.83 1.99 -0.31
CA ASN A 103 12.57 1.30 -0.54
C ASN A 103 12.62 -0.17 -0.09
N PRO A 104 11.87 -0.60 0.94
CA PRO A 104 11.84 -1.99 1.43
C PRO A 104 10.74 -2.78 0.70
N CYS A 105 10.81 -2.90 -0.64
CA CYS A 105 9.68 -3.36 -1.45
C CYS A 105 9.13 -4.74 -1.08
N VAL A 106 9.98 -5.67 -0.64
CA VAL A 106 9.55 -7.02 -0.24
C VAL A 106 8.82 -6.96 1.10
N ASP A 107 9.47 -6.38 2.11
CA ASP A 107 8.88 -6.25 3.45
C ASP A 107 7.63 -5.38 3.47
N CYS A 108 7.60 -4.32 2.66
CA CYS A 108 6.41 -3.50 2.42
C CYS A 108 5.24 -4.37 1.94
N LYS A 109 5.46 -5.24 0.94
CA LYS A 109 4.40 -6.12 0.43
C LYS A 109 3.95 -7.14 1.46
N ILE A 110 4.88 -7.72 2.22
CA ILE A 110 4.55 -8.64 3.31
C ILE A 110 3.68 -7.94 4.36
N LEU A 111 4.05 -6.74 4.78
CA LEU A 111 3.29 -5.94 5.75
C LEU A 111 1.88 -5.63 5.22
N LEU A 112 1.77 -5.12 4.00
CA LEU A 112 0.48 -4.77 3.40
C LEU A 112 -0.43 -6.00 3.24
N LEU A 113 0.11 -7.16 2.87
CA LEU A 113 -0.67 -8.39 2.76
C LEU A 113 -1.13 -8.92 4.12
N ARG A 114 -0.32 -8.80 5.18
CA ARG A 114 -0.72 -9.15 6.54
C ARG A 114 -1.89 -8.29 7.02
N HIS A 115 -1.81 -6.98 6.81
CA HIS A 115 -2.92 -6.08 7.12
C HIS A 115 -4.17 -6.36 6.29
N ALA A 116 -3.99 -6.62 4.98
CA ALA A 116 -5.11 -6.94 4.10
C ALA A 116 -5.78 -8.27 4.52
N ARG A 117 -5.02 -9.26 4.98
CA ARG A 117 -5.56 -10.51 5.53
C ARG A 117 -6.43 -10.26 6.75
N LEU A 118 -5.92 -9.50 7.74
CA LEU A 118 -6.69 -9.16 8.94
C LEU A 118 -7.97 -8.39 8.59
N TYR A 119 -7.87 -7.45 7.65
CA TYR A 119 -9.04 -6.73 7.16
C TYR A 119 -10.05 -7.66 6.46
N MET A 120 -9.57 -8.53 5.57
CA MET A 120 -10.37 -9.54 4.88
C MET A 120 -11.15 -10.42 5.88
N GLU A 121 -10.45 -10.95 6.89
CA GLU A 121 -11.02 -11.76 7.97
C GLU A 121 -12.09 -10.98 8.75
N SER A 122 -11.85 -9.70 9.05
CA SER A 122 -12.78 -8.84 9.81
C SER A 122 -14.10 -8.55 9.10
N ILE A 123 -14.11 -8.58 7.76
CA ILE A 123 -15.34 -8.36 6.95
C ILE A 123 -15.93 -9.65 6.38
N GLY A 124 -15.36 -10.82 6.72
CA GLY A 124 -15.80 -12.13 6.27
C GLY A 124 -15.58 -12.41 4.78
N ALA A 125 -14.65 -11.71 4.12
CA ALA A 125 -14.30 -12.01 2.74
C ALA A 125 -13.44 -13.29 2.64
N ARG A 126 -13.48 -13.96 1.46
CA ARG A 126 -12.81 -15.27 1.28
C ARG A 126 -11.41 -15.17 0.68
N LEU A 127 -11.14 -14.12 -0.10
CA LEU A 127 -9.91 -13.99 -0.89
C LEU A 127 -9.27 -12.62 -0.75
N LEU A 128 -7.95 -12.64 -0.90
CA LEU A 128 -7.14 -11.46 -1.23
C LEU A 128 -6.76 -11.48 -2.71
N ALA A 129 -6.65 -10.29 -3.30
CA ALA A 129 -6.07 -10.16 -4.63
C ALA A 129 -5.13 -8.95 -4.74
N THR A 130 -4.21 -9.01 -5.69
CA THR A 130 -3.33 -7.88 -6.03
C THR A 130 -3.22 -7.72 -7.54
N GLY A 131 -2.99 -6.49 -7.99
CA GLY A 131 -2.68 -6.18 -9.39
C GLY A 131 -1.22 -6.44 -9.77
N GLU A 132 -0.51 -7.33 -9.06
CA GLU A 132 0.88 -7.62 -9.39
C GLU A 132 0.99 -8.41 -10.69
N VAL A 133 1.86 -7.93 -11.59
CA VAL A 133 2.18 -8.59 -12.85
C VAL A 133 3.55 -9.23 -12.77
N MET A 134 3.63 -10.53 -13.05
CA MET A 134 4.87 -11.29 -12.97
C MET A 134 5.94 -10.70 -13.90
N GLY A 135 7.13 -10.43 -13.35
CA GLY A 135 8.27 -9.88 -14.10
C GLY A 135 8.22 -8.38 -14.41
N GLN A 136 7.15 -7.67 -14.04
CA GLN A 136 7.02 -6.23 -14.31
C GLN A 136 7.98 -5.39 -13.45
N ARG A 137 8.11 -5.72 -12.16
CA ARG A 137 9.05 -5.06 -11.25
C ARG A 137 10.15 -6.01 -10.79
N PRO A 138 11.45 -5.68 -11.05
CA PRO A 138 12.55 -6.62 -10.83
C PRO A 138 12.79 -6.99 -9.37
N MET A 139 12.39 -6.14 -8.41
CA MET A 139 12.64 -6.40 -6.99
C MET A 139 11.54 -7.26 -6.34
N SER A 140 10.27 -7.02 -6.66
CA SER A 140 9.15 -7.59 -5.89
C SER A 140 8.21 -8.45 -6.73
N GLN A 141 8.39 -8.53 -8.05
CA GLN A 141 7.48 -9.26 -8.95
C GLN A 141 8.17 -10.36 -9.77
N ARG A 142 9.35 -10.81 -9.37
CA ARG A 142 9.93 -12.07 -9.86
C ARG A 142 9.17 -13.24 -9.23
N ARG A 143 9.08 -14.36 -9.94
CA ARG A 143 8.33 -15.54 -9.47
C ARG A 143 8.78 -16.03 -8.08
N ASP A 144 10.09 -16.13 -7.87
CA ASP A 144 10.68 -16.53 -6.59
C ASP A 144 10.31 -15.58 -5.45
N VAL A 145 10.39 -14.26 -5.72
CA VAL A 145 10.04 -13.22 -4.75
C VAL A 145 8.52 -13.16 -4.48
N LEU A 146 7.69 -13.32 -5.50
CA LEU A 146 6.23 -13.40 -5.34
C LEU A 146 5.83 -14.59 -4.44
N ASN A 147 6.53 -15.73 -4.56
CA ASN A 147 6.30 -16.90 -3.71
C ASN A 147 6.81 -16.66 -2.28
N ALA A 148 7.97 -16.04 -2.10
CA ALA A 148 8.49 -15.68 -0.78
C ALA A 148 7.53 -14.71 -0.06
N ILE A 149 7.09 -13.65 -0.74
CA ILE A 149 6.16 -12.66 -0.18
C ILE A 149 4.86 -13.34 0.31
N ARG A 150 4.22 -14.18 -0.52
CA ARG A 150 2.96 -14.82 -0.12
C ARG A 150 3.15 -15.78 1.06
N ARG A 151 4.29 -16.51 1.10
CA ARG A 151 4.63 -17.40 2.22
C ARG A 151 4.87 -16.60 3.50
N ASP A 152 5.71 -15.57 3.44
CA ASP A 152 6.12 -14.81 4.62
C ASP A 152 5.00 -13.89 5.14
N ALA A 153 4.03 -13.56 4.29
CA ALA A 153 2.80 -12.91 4.69
C ALA A 153 1.73 -13.87 5.25
N GLY A 154 1.89 -15.19 5.07
CA GLY A 154 0.92 -16.21 5.51
C GLY A 154 -0.37 -16.21 4.69
N VAL A 155 -0.28 -15.92 3.38
CA VAL A 155 -1.44 -15.78 2.49
C VAL A 155 -1.38 -16.74 1.27
N GLN A 156 -0.68 -17.89 1.42
CA GLN A 156 -0.41 -18.79 0.30
C GLN A 156 -1.69 -19.27 -0.40
N ASP A 157 -2.72 -19.61 0.38
CA ASP A 157 -3.92 -20.26 -0.11
C ASP A 157 -5.03 -19.27 -0.47
N ILE A 158 -4.88 -18.02 -0.10
CA ILE A 158 -5.91 -16.99 -0.25
C ILE A 158 -5.53 -15.84 -1.17
N LEU A 159 -4.26 -15.78 -1.66
CA LEU A 159 -3.77 -14.67 -2.48
C LEU A 159 -3.83 -14.97 -3.96
N LEU A 160 -4.70 -14.27 -4.67
CA LEU A 160 -4.86 -14.31 -6.13
C LEU A 160 -4.15 -13.14 -6.81
N ARG A 161 -3.61 -13.39 -8.00
CA ARG A 161 -3.05 -12.35 -8.88
C ARG A 161 -3.73 -12.41 -10.25
N PRO A 162 -4.92 -11.82 -10.40
CA PRO A 162 -5.81 -12.02 -11.56
C PRO A 162 -5.14 -11.75 -12.90
N LEU A 163 -4.23 -10.78 -12.95
CA LEU A 163 -3.53 -10.38 -14.18
C LEU A 163 -2.46 -11.38 -14.62
N SER A 164 -1.90 -12.17 -13.70
CA SER A 164 -0.81 -13.13 -13.97
C SER A 164 -1.12 -14.55 -13.53
N ALA A 165 -2.37 -14.85 -13.22
CA ALA A 165 -2.77 -16.13 -12.62
C ALA A 165 -2.36 -17.34 -13.47
N LEU A 166 -2.45 -17.24 -14.79
CA LEU A 166 -2.11 -18.35 -15.70
C LEU A 166 -0.61 -18.72 -15.69
N HIS A 167 0.24 -17.86 -15.17
CA HIS A 167 1.67 -18.13 -14.96
C HIS A 167 1.98 -18.68 -13.56
N LEU A 168 1.02 -18.73 -12.66
CA LEU A 168 1.18 -19.15 -11.27
C LEU A 168 0.39 -20.42 -11.00
N ALA A 169 0.75 -21.15 -9.93
CA ALA A 169 -0.04 -22.26 -9.46
C ALA A 169 -1.44 -21.79 -9.06
N PRO A 170 -2.50 -22.58 -9.31
CA PRO A 170 -3.84 -22.23 -8.89
C PRO A 170 -3.92 -22.11 -7.37
N THR A 171 -4.86 -21.32 -6.91
CA THR A 171 -5.26 -21.23 -5.51
C THR A 171 -6.41 -22.22 -5.23
N PRO A 172 -6.65 -22.62 -3.97
CA PRO A 172 -7.82 -23.45 -3.63
C PRO A 172 -9.15 -22.88 -4.17
N ALA A 173 -9.32 -21.56 -4.14
CA ALA A 173 -10.52 -20.91 -4.64
C ALA A 173 -10.71 -21.06 -6.18
N GLU A 174 -9.62 -21.17 -6.93
CA GLU A 174 -9.65 -21.49 -8.36
C GLU A 174 -9.98 -22.98 -8.58
N GLU A 175 -9.41 -23.87 -7.76
CA GLU A 175 -9.65 -25.33 -7.83
C GLU A 175 -11.09 -25.71 -7.44
N GLU A 176 -11.67 -25.00 -6.46
CA GLU A 176 -13.06 -25.16 -6.02
C GLU A 176 -14.08 -24.50 -6.97
N GLY A 177 -13.63 -23.77 -7.97
CA GLY A 177 -14.51 -23.04 -8.91
C GLY A 177 -15.16 -21.79 -8.34
N PHE A 178 -14.70 -21.29 -7.18
CA PHE A 178 -15.15 -20.01 -6.64
C PHE A 178 -14.67 -18.83 -7.52
N VAL A 179 -13.51 -18.98 -8.12
CA VAL A 179 -12.98 -18.08 -9.16
C VAL A 179 -12.79 -18.91 -10.43
N ASP A 180 -13.39 -18.48 -11.52
CA ASP A 180 -13.20 -19.11 -12.83
C ASP A 180 -11.81 -18.77 -13.40
N ARG A 181 -10.88 -19.72 -13.29
CA ARG A 181 -9.50 -19.58 -13.74
C ARG A 181 -9.41 -19.30 -15.25
N SER A 182 -10.34 -19.82 -16.07
CA SER A 182 -10.33 -19.61 -17.53
C SER A 182 -10.54 -18.14 -17.92
N ARG A 183 -11.11 -17.34 -17.02
CA ARG A 183 -11.35 -15.91 -17.16
C ARG A 183 -10.26 -15.04 -16.53
N LEU A 184 -9.23 -15.66 -15.93
CA LEU A 184 -8.05 -14.97 -15.43
C LEU A 184 -6.99 -14.82 -16.54
N LEU A 185 -5.97 -14.00 -16.26
CA LEU A 185 -5.04 -13.56 -17.30
C LEU A 185 -3.62 -14.12 -17.10
N GLY A 186 -2.86 -14.13 -18.21
CA GLY A 186 -1.45 -14.54 -18.24
C GLY A 186 -0.53 -13.39 -18.64
N ILE A 187 -0.76 -12.19 -18.09
CA ILE A 187 0.10 -11.04 -18.36
C ILE A 187 1.42 -11.19 -17.64
N SER A 188 2.52 -10.89 -18.31
CA SER A 188 3.87 -10.93 -17.72
C SER A 188 4.81 -9.93 -18.38
N GLY A 189 5.93 -9.63 -17.69
CA GLY A 189 6.96 -8.76 -18.22
C GLY A 189 6.68 -7.26 -17.99
N ARG A 190 7.50 -6.40 -18.62
CA ARG A 190 7.49 -4.95 -18.39
C ARG A 190 6.59 -4.18 -19.35
N GLY A 191 6.11 -4.83 -20.39
CA GLY A 191 5.19 -4.23 -21.36
C GLY A 191 3.85 -3.90 -20.70
N ARG A 192 3.17 -2.89 -21.22
CA ARG A 192 1.83 -2.47 -20.73
C ARG A 192 0.77 -2.59 -21.80
N LYS A 193 1.07 -3.27 -22.92
CA LYS A 193 0.14 -3.39 -24.05
C LYS A 193 -1.17 -4.05 -23.61
N ASP A 194 -1.07 -5.19 -22.95
CA ASP A 194 -2.23 -5.98 -22.52
C ASP A 194 -3.07 -5.20 -21.49
N GLN A 195 -2.42 -4.49 -20.56
CA GLN A 195 -3.13 -3.63 -19.59
C GLN A 195 -3.86 -2.47 -20.27
N LEU A 196 -3.27 -1.88 -21.31
CA LEU A 196 -3.92 -0.79 -22.06
C LEU A 196 -5.10 -1.31 -22.90
N GLU A 197 -5.00 -2.51 -23.45
CA GLU A 197 -6.11 -3.18 -24.15
C GLU A 197 -7.26 -3.48 -23.16
N LEU A 198 -6.95 -3.99 -21.97
CA LEU A 198 -7.95 -4.19 -20.92
C LEU A 198 -8.58 -2.88 -20.45
N ALA A 199 -7.79 -1.81 -20.31
CA ALA A 199 -8.32 -0.50 -19.97
C ALA A 199 -9.35 0.00 -20.98
N LYS A 200 -9.11 -0.25 -22.30
CA LYS A 200 -10.08 0.02 -23.36
C LYS A 200 -11.31 -0.88 -23.25
N LYS A 201 -11.11 -2.19 -23.02
CA LYS A 201 -12.22 -3.16 -22.83
C LYS A 201 -13.16 -2.70 -21.72
N TYR A 202 -12.60 -2.29 -20.58
CA TYR A 202 -13.37 -1.79 -19.43
C TYR A 202 -13.77 -0.32 -19.53
N GLN A 203 -13.48 0.34 -20.65
CA GLN A 203 -13.83 1.75 -20.91
C GLN A 203 -13.40 2.67 -19.75
N LEU A 204 -12.18 2.46 -19.23
CA LEU A 204 -11.70 3.27 -18.12
C LEU A 204 -11.64 4.75 -18.52
N PRO A 205 -12.31 5.66 -17.80
CA PRO A 205 -12.39 7.07 -18.19
C PRO A 205 -11.04 7.79 -18.11
N GLU A 206 -10.13 7.28 -17.28
CA GLU A 206 -8.76 7.78 -17.12
C GLU A 206 -7.79 6.62 -16.92
N ILE A 207 -6.65 6.66 -17.60
CA ILE A 207 -5.56 5.70 -17.39
C ILE A 207 -4.51 6.34 -16.50
N PRO A 208 -4.29 5.81 -15.28
CA PRO A 208 -3.28 6.38 -14.39
C PRO A 208 -1.89 6.36 -15.01
N THR A 209 -1.15 7.46 -14.83
CA THR A 209 0.25 7.53 -15.26
C THR A 209 1.09 6.49 -14.53
N PRO A 210 2.06 5.85 -15.23
CA PRO A 210 2.99 4.95 -14.57
C PRO A 210 3.81 5.72 -13.54
N GLY A 211 3.54 5.51 -12.27
CA GLY A 211 4.28 6.13 -11.18
C GLY A 211 4.57 5.11 -10.08
N GLY A 212 5.76 5.14 -9.54
CA GLY A 212 6.03 4.50 -8.27
C GLY A 212 5.63 5.48 -7.17
N GLY A 213 4.42 5.39 -6.62
CA GLY A 213 3.93 6.31 -5.59
C GLY A 213 4.67 6.24 -4.24
N CYS A 214 5.78 5.49 -4.14
CA CYS A 214 6.53 5.34 -2.91
C CYS A 214 7.67 6.37 -2.82
N ARG A 215 7.58 7.27 -1.86
CA ARG A 215 8.60 8.31 -1.60
C ARG A 215 9.96 7.73 -1.19
N LEU A 216 10.00 6.52 -0.61
CA LEU A 216 11.25 5.85 -0.24
C LEU A 216 12.06 5.36 -1.47
N ALA A 217 11.45 5.30 -2.64
CA ALA A 217 12.13 4.97 -3.89
C ALA A 217 12.78 6.19 -4.59
N ASP A 218 12.46 7.40 -4.11
CA ASP A 218 13.00 8.65 -4.62
C ASP A 218 14.23 9.08 -3.81
N LYS A 219 15.32 9.50 -4.51
CA LYS A 219 16.59 9.83 -3.88
C LYS A 219 16.51 11.09 -3.01
N GLU A 220 15.75 12.10 -3.43
CA GLU A 220 15.64 13.35 -2.67
C GLU A 220 14.83 13.13 -1.39
N ASN A 221 13.75 12.36 -1.47
CA ASN A 221 13.00 11.98 -0.29
C ASN A 221 13.84 11.11 0.66
N ALA A 222 14.59 10.16 0.15
CA ALA A 222 15.47 9.33 0.98
C ALA A 222 16.53 10.14 1.74
N ARG A 223 17.06 11.22 1.15
CA ARG A 223 17.97 12.15 1.84
C ARG A 223 17.31 12.82 3.05
N ARG A 224 15.99 12.98 3.05
CA ARG A 224 15.23 13.54 4.17
C ARG A 224 14.91 12.49 5.22
N TYR A 225 14.58 11.27 4.79
CA TYR A 225 14.16 10.20 5.71
C TYR A 225 15.34 9.51 6.41
N TRP A 226 16.48 9.39 5.72
CA TRP A 226 17.62 8.68 6.29
C TRP A 226 18.17 9.30 7.58
N PRO A 227 18.33 10.64 7.69
CA PRO A 227 18.70 11.25 8.96
C PRO A 227 17.69 11.01 10.09
N VAL A 228 16.38 11.03 9.78
CA VAL A 228 15.33 10.70 10.75
C VAL A 228 15.52 9.28 11.26
N LEU A 229 15.69 8.31 10.37
CA LEU A 229 15.85 6.89 10.71
C LEU A 229 17.15 6.60 11.46
N SER A 230 18.23 7.40 11.24
CA SER A 230 19.56 7.12 11.78
C SER A 230 19.95 7.94 13.00
N ARG A 231 19.34 9.12 13.17
CA ARG A 231 19.73 10.08 14.23
C ARG A 231 18.63 10.36 15.22
N TRP A 232 17.33 10.31 14.79
CA TRP A 232 16.22 10.55 15.70
C TRP A 232 16.05 9.35 16.63
N PRO A 233 15.91 9.54 17.96
CA PRO A 233 15.91 8.43 18.93
C PRO A 233 14.77 7.42 18.67
N GLU A 234 13.56 7.94 18.41
CA GLU A 234 12.37 7.13 18.16
C GLU A 234 11.63 7.67 16.93
N PRO A 235 12.09 7.34 15.71
CA PRO A 235 11.43 7.80 14.49
C PRO A 235 10.04 7.15 14.37
N ASP A 236 9.02 7.96 14.61
CA ASP A 236 7.60 7.63 14.54
C ASP A 236 6.95 8.18 13.27
N THR A 237 5.66 7.93 13.11
CA THR A 237 4.84 8.46 12.02
C THR A 237 4.90 9.98 11.93
N ARG A 238 4.91 10.67 13.08
CA ARG A 238 4.97 12.13 13.16
C ARG A 238 6.32 12.66 12.66
N ALA A 239 7.42 12.05 13.07
CA ALA A 239 8.76 12.42 12.63
C ALA A 239 8.90 12.31 11.09
N PHE A 240 8.39 11.22 10.51
CA PHE A 240 8.40 11.07 9.04
C PHE A 240 7.44 12.03 8.32
N LYS A 241 6.27 12.35 8.89
CA LYS A 241 5.40 13.41 8.36
C LYS A 241 6.10 14.77 8.39
N LEU A 242 6.76 15.12 9.49
CA LEU A 242 7.53 16.35 9.64
C LEU A 242 8.64 16.46 8.59
N SER A 243 9.36 15.38 8.35
CA SER A 243 10.45 15.36 7.35
C SER A 243 9.99 15.60 5.92
N ASN A 244 8.69 15.43 5.61
CA ASN A 244 8.11 15.74 4.30
C ASN A 244 7.89 17.25 4.09
N LEU A 245 7.90 18.06 5.15
CA LEU A 245 7.53 19.47 5.12
C LEU A 245 8.77 20.38 5.04
N GLY A 246 8.66 21.49 4.38
CA GLY A 246 9.66 22.56 4.38
C GLY A 246 11.09 22.14 4.01
N ARG A 247 12.07 22.79 4.61
CA ARG A 247 13.50 22.48 4.56
C ARG A 247 13.92 21.83 5.88
N GLN A 248 14.79 20.82 5.80
CA GLN A 248 15.26 20.06 6.94
C GLN A 248 16.74 20.32 7.19
N PHE A 249 17.10 20.66 8.42
CA PHE A 249 18.47 20.91 8.84
C PHE A 249 18.79 20.06 10.04
N TRP A 250 19.99 19.51 10.07
CA TRP A 250 20.51 18.70 11.16
C TRP A 250 21.82 19.31 11.66
N ALA A 251 21.91 19.49 12.95
CA ALA A 251 23.13 19.92 13.63
C ALA A 251 23.46 18.96 14.76
N GLN A 252 24.71 18.89 15.15
CA GLN A 252 25.15 18.15 16.32
C GLN A 252 25.93 19.11 17.24
N GLN A 253 25.55 19.13 18.52
CA GLN A 253 26.25 19.90 19.54
C GLN A 253 26.31 19.06 20.83
N ASP A 254 27.48 18.99 21.45
CA ASP A 254 27.71 18.26 22.69
C ASP A 254 27.19 16.80 22.67
N GLY A 255 27.38 16.12 21.54
CA GLY A 255 26.94 14.73 21.33
C GLY A 255 25.43 14.56 21.14
N ARG A 256 24.66 15.63 21.05
CA ARG A 256 23.21 15.63 20.80
C ARG A 256 22.90 16.06 19.38
N ASP A 257 21.98 15.34 18.75
CA ASP A 257 21.43 15.75 17.45
C ASP A 257 20.26 16.74 17.65
N TYR A 258 20.28 17.80 16.84
CA TYR A 258 19.24 18.80 16.76
C TYR A 258 18.64 18.77 15.36
N TRP A 259 17.32 18.80 15.29
CA TRP A 259 16.58 18.78 14.04
C TRP A 259 15.74 20.06 13.93
N LEU A 260 15.96 20.84 12.86
CA LEU A 260 15.24 22.06 12.54
C LEU A 260 14.48 21.88 11.22
N ALA A 261 13.17 22.09 11.26
CA ALA A 261 12.31 22.13 10.08
C ALA A 261 11.82 23.56 9.84
N ILE A 262 12.03 24.11 8.62
CA ILE A 262 11.64 25.47 8.24
C ILE A 262 10.70 25.41 7.04
N GLY A 263 9.50 25.95 7.17
CA GLY A 263 8.56 26.07 6.06
C GLY A 263 9.07 27.01 4.96
N ARG A 264 8.78 26.68 3.72
CA ARG A 264 9.11 27.50 2.53
C ARG A 264 7.99 28.46 2.16
N THR A 265 6.77 28.11 2.57
CA THR A 265 5.53 28.83 2.27
C THR A 265 4.65 28.92 3.51
N SER A 266 3.64 29.79 3.47
CA SER A 266 2.63 29.85 4.53
C SER A 266 1.92 28.51 4.73
N ALA A 267 1.65 27.76 3.66
CA ALA A 267 1.04 26.43 3.73
C ALA A 267 1.97 25.41 4.41
N ASP A 268 3.29 25.44 4.10
CA ASP A 268 4.26 24.61 4.81
C ASP A 268 4.26 24.91 6.33
N ASN A 269 4.25 26.21 6.70
CA ASN A 269 4.26 26.62 8.10
C ASN A 269 2.99 26.14 8.82
N GLN A 270 1.82 26.26 8.18
CA GLN A 270 0.58 25.75 8.75
C GLN A 270 0.59 24.23 8.93
N ALA A 271 1.12 23.50 7.94
CA ALA A 271 1.27 22.05 8.02
C ALA A 271 2.28 21.63 9.12
N LEU A 272 3.39 22.37 9.28
CA LEU A 272 4.34 22.19 10.38
C LEU A 272 3.64 22.33 11.74
N HIS A 273 2.84 23.40 11.92
CA HIS A 273 2.07 23.58 13.16
C HIS A 273 1.12 22.43 13.48
N THR A 274 0.53 21.82 12.46
CA THR A 274 -0.38 20.68 12.63
C THR A 274 0.36 19.41 13.05
N VAL A 275 1.59 19.21 12.56
CA VAL A 275 2.41 18.02 12.85
C VAL A 275 3.17 18.13 14.16
N LEU A 276 3.57 19.36 14.57
CA LEU A 276 4.31 19.59 15.79
C LEU A 276 3.48 19.25 17.05
N GLY A 277 4.09 18.53 17.99
CA GLY A 277 3.51 18.25 19.29
C GLY A 277 3.61 19.44 20.26
N LYS A 278 3.03 19.28 21.45
CA LYS A 278 3.08 20.31 22.51
C LYS A 278 4.49 20.53 23.06
N ASP A 279 5.31 19.48 23.04
CA ASP A 279 6.66 19.47 23.59
C ASP A 279 7.74 19.86 22.57
N ASP A 280 7.35 20.09 21.31
CA ASP A 280 8.29 20.52 20.28
C ASP A 280 8.57 22.02 20.40
N ALA A 281 9.84 22.39 20.44
CA ALA A 281 10.24 23.79 20.48
C ALA A 281 9.84 24.50 19.17
N LYS A 282 9.14 25.63 19.31
CA LYS A 282 8.77 26.50 18.17
C LYS A 282 9.63 27.75 18.18
N ILE A 283 10.36 27.96 17.10
CA ILE A 283 11.07 29.21 16.85
C ILE A 283 10.20 30.05 15.91
N HIS A 284 9.73 31.19 16.36
CA HIS A 284 8.87 32.11 15.60
C HIS A 284 9.69 33.08 14.78
#